data_c1bd526d0210e5485e9c24827c8d832e
#
_entry.id   c1bd526d0210e5485e9c24827c8d832e
#
_cell.length_a   1.000
_cell.length_b   1.000
_cell.length_c   1.000
_cell.angle_alpha   90.00
_cell.angle_beta   90.00
_cell.angle_gamma   90.00
#
_symmetry.space_group_name_H-M   'P 1'
#
loop_
_entity.id
_entity.type
_entity.pdbx_description
1 polymer ?
#
loop_
_entity_poly.entity_id
_entity_poly.type
_entity_poly.pdbx_seq_one_letter_code
_entity_poly.pdbx_strand_id
1 'polypeptide(L)'
;MNANNSPEDDGSSLAPETKEPCPTKLPPSLRNELKARAASLAPPRTLEEVFSEALGAWAEEPEEPNTPPVKLTGSIPFTTMLPAGQWSLHKKVCSARGVTFAQGAARAVRRWLEDHPEAWTVRHPGKIRRIIVCNQKGGVGKTTVSQGMGQAAAEGAAYLDEVLTLLKRNSLKNKELIERIEQAEASELRVLLIDYDPQAHLTKQLGLEVLPAKGPSLAKAMLGHLEGSLADLVVPLTDARFGGRLHVLPACRDAFLLDAGLAGHRSRSHALETALKPLENDYDVMIIDAPPSLGLSMDAALHYGRRRDGESKGQSGCIIVVQAEDSSADAYDLLLEQIQDLMKDSGVPIELLGLVVNLYDASRGYIATSSLEGWQTMEEIRCVGVVPDLKEVREAVRLRIPLFTHDPVSLQAIELRTTWKEIS
;
A
#
# COMPACT_ATOMS: atom_id res chain seq x y z
N MET A 1 -71.35 10.31 14.95
CA MET A 1 -70.55 9.54 15.94
C MET A 1 -69.61 8.65 15.21
N ASN A 2 -68.38 9.08 15.08
CA ASN A 2 -67.26 8.20 14.82
C ASN A 2 -66.00 9.09 14.90
N ALA A 3 -65.20 8.86 15.91
CA ALA A 3 -63.97 9.51 16.17
C ALA A 3 -62.87 8.86 15.32
N ASN A 4 -62.17 9.65 14.49
CA ASN A 4 -60.92 9.30 13.87
C ASN A 4 -59.79 9.65 14.85
N ASN A 5 -59.09 8.66 15.36
CA ASN A 5 -57.76 8.80 15.98
C ASN A 5 -56.70 8.35 14.98
N SER A 6 -55.98 9.31 14.44
CA SER A 6 -54.70 9.08 13.77
C SER A 6 -53.57 9.20 14.81
N PRO A 7 -52.55 8.32 14.81
CA PRO A 7 -51.42 8.49 15.69
C PRO A 7 -50.49 9.60 15.16
N GLU A 8 -50.10 10.49 16.05
CA GLU A 8 -49.11 11.53 15.83
C GLU A 8 -47.77 10.88 15.56
N ASP A 9 -47.18 11.28 14.42
CA ASP A 9 -45.83 10.95 14.00
C ASP A 9 -44.85 11.81 14.83
N ASP A 10 -44.25 11.21 15.84
CA ASP A 10 -43.26 11.87 16.70
C ASP A 10 -41.90 11.92 15.99
N GLY A 11 -41.81 12.78 14.99
CA GLY A 11 -40.59 13.09 14.27
C GLY A 11 -39.65 13.96 15.10
N SER A 12 -38.96 13.36 16.08
CA SER A 12 -37.84 14.04 16.72
C SER A 12 -36.68 14.19 15.73
N SER A 13 -36.70 15.26 14.93
CA SER A 13 -35.52 15.72 14.18
C SER A 13 -34.48 16.17 15.21
N LEU A 14 -33.45 15.34 15.44
CA LEU A 14 -32.24 15.74 16.16
C LEU A 14 -31.66 16.98 15.45
N ALA A 15 -31.64 18.11 16.15
CA ALA A 15 -30.96 19.30 15.68
C ALA A 15 -29.49 18.96 15.33
N PRO A 16 -28.89 19.51 14.27
CA PRO A 16 -27.52 19.23 13.93
C PRO A 16 -26.60 19.60 15.09
N GLU A 17 -25.84 18.61 15.58
CA GLU A 17 -24.86 18.82 16.65
C GLU A 17 -23.89 19.94 16.21
N THR A 18 -23.79 20.98 17.00
CA THR A 18 -22.84 22.07 16.74
C THR A 18 -21.43 21.53 16.97
N LYS A 19 -20.53 21.74 15.99
CA LYS A 19 -19.14 21.32 16.05
C LYS A 19 -18.20 22.49 16.26
N GLU A 20 -17.09 22.25 16.97
CA GLU A 20 -16.04 23.24 17.19
C GLU A 20 -14.68 22.75 16.68
N PRO A 21 -13.77 23.64 16.20
CA PRO A 21 -12.45 23.24 15.74
C PRO A 21 -11.54 22.87 16.91
N CYS A 22 -10.82 21.76 16.75
CA CYS A 22 -9.78 21.27 17.68
C CYS A 22 -8.39 21.40 17.05
N PRO A 23 -7.68 22.50 17.27
CA PRO A 23 -6.29 22.63 16.83
C PRO A 23 -5.35 21.95 17.82
N THR A 24 -4.62 20.93 17.36
CA THR A 24 -3.63 20.21 18.16
C THR A 24 -2.42 19.83 17.31
N LYS A 25 -1.50 19.01 17.85
CA LYS A 25 -0.37 18.43 17.13
C LYS A 25 -0.31 16.95 17.43
N LEU A 26 -0.14 16.16 16.39
CA LEU A 26 0.07 14.71 16.53
C LEU A 26 1.30 14.29 15.72
N PRO A 27 2.04 13.24 16.17
CA PRO A 27 3.03 12.56 15.35
C PRO A 27 2.37 12.03 14.08
N PRO A 28 3.00 12.18 12.90
CA PRO A 28 2.45 11.68 11.64
C PRO A 28 2.10 10.18 11.68
N SER A 29 2.95 9.35 12.28
CA SER A 29 2.71 7.92 12.47
C SER A 29 1.40 7.65 13.21
N LEU A 30 1.22 8.26 14.37
CA LEU A 30 0.04 8.07 15.21
C LEU A 30 -1.26 8.56 14.54
N ARG A 31 -1.18 9.70 13.83
CA ARG A 31 -2.31 10.23 13.05
C ARG A 31 -2.68 9.30 11.89
N ASN A 32 -1.68 8.80 11.16
CA ASN A 32 -1.88 7.92 10.02
C ASN A 32 -2.45 6.57 10.46
N GLU A 33 -1.94 6.02 11.55
CA GLU A 33 -2.45 4.78 12.15
C GLU A 33 -3.90 4.93 12.60
N LEU A 34 -4.27 6.02 13.30
CA LEU A 34 -5.65 6.29 13.68
C LEU A 34 -6.58 6.37 12.47
N LYS A 35 -6.13 7.04 11.39
CA LYS A 35 -6.88 7.18 10.16
C LYS A 35 -7.09 5.84 9.45
N ALA A 36 -6.07 5.00 9.39
CA ALA A 36 -6.16 3.66 8.83
C ALA A 36 -7.12 2.78 9.64
N ARG A 37 -7.01 2.82 10.97
CA ARG A 37 -7.86 2.07 11.87
C ARG A 37 -9.33 2.48 11.74
N ALA A 38 -9.61 3.77 11.66
CA ALA A 38 -10.96 4.28 11.42
C ALA A 38 -11.57 3.72 10.14
N ALA A 39 -10.78 3.69 9.05
CA ALA A 39 -11.21 3.14 7.76
C ALA A 39 -11.43 1.60 7.78
N SER A 40 -10.74 0.87 8.67
CA SER A 40 -10.84 -0.59 8.79
C SER A 40 -12.00 -1.07 9.67
N LEU A 41 -12.71 -0.17 10.36
CA LEU A 41 -13.88 -0.55 11.16
C LEU A 41 -15.07 -0.94 10.29
N ALA A 42 -15.98 -1.73 10.82
CA ALA A 42 -17.22 -2.14 10.16
C ALA A 42 -18.45 -1.62 10.96
N PRO A 43 -19.15 -0.57 10.50
CA PRO A 43 -18.90 0.21 9.28
C PRO A 43 -17.66 1.12 9.39
N PRO A 44 -17.05 1.50 8.25
CA PRO A 44 -15.94 2.45 8.24
C PRO A 44 -16.32 3.78 8.89
N ARG A 45 -15.38 4.36 9.65
CA ARG A 45 -15.59 5.61 10.38
C ARG A 45 -14.60 6.68 9.92
N THR A 46 -14.96 7.93 10.10
CA THR A 46 -14.08 9.06 9.79
C THR A 46 -13.03 9.26 10.87
N LEU A 47 -11.91 9.90 10.50
CA LEU A 47 -10.88 10.30 11.46
C LEU A 47 -11.46 11.20 12.57
N GLU A 48 -12.43 12.05 12.23
CA GLU A 48 -13.10 12.94 13.16
C GLU A 48 -13.87 12.16 14.25
N GLU A 49 -14.66 11.17 13.84
CA GLU A 49 -15.47 10.34 14.74
C GLU A 49 -14.59 9.55 15.71
N VAL A 50 -13.54 8.88 15.21
CA VAL A 50 -12.67 8.08 16.08
C VAL A 50 -11.78 8.94 16.97
N PHE A 51 -11.36 10.12 16.49
CA PHE A 51 -10.60 11.07 17.33
C PHE A 51 -11.46 11.65 18.45
N SER A 52 -12.74 11.98 18.16
CA SER A 52 -13.70 12.42 19.15
C SER A 52 -13.93 11.35 20.24
N GLU A 53 -14.15 10.11 19.82
CA GLU A 53 -14.31 8.97 20.74
C GLU A 53 -13.05 8.75 21.59
N ALA A 54 -11.86 8.77 20.99
CA ALA A 54 -10.61 8.62 21.72
C ALA A 54 -10.43 9.68 22.82
N LEU A 55 -10.75 10.95 22.52
CA LEU A 55 -10.69 12.02 23.50
C LEU A 55 -11.73 11.85 24.62
N GLY A 56 -12.93 11.40 24.29
CA GLY A 56 -14.01 11.12 25.24
C GLY A 56 -13.63 10.00 26.20
N ALA A 57 -13.26 8.85 25.68
CA ALA A 57 -12.85 7.70 26.47
C ALA A 57 -11.67 8.04 27.41
N TRP A 58 -10.63 8.69 26.88
CA TRP A 58 -9.48 9.10 27.70
C TRP A 58 -9.84 10.10 28.80
N ALA A 59 -10.85 10.95 28.60
CA ALA A 59 -11.29 11.89 29.62
C ALA A 59 -12.00 11.22 30.80
N GLU A 60 -12.68 10.11 30.55
CA GLU A 60 -13.45 9.33 31.55
C GLU A 60 -12.57 8.33 32.32
N GLU A 61 -11.44 7.90 31.77
CA GLU A 61 -10.54 6.95 32.43
C GLU A 61 -9.82 7.57 33.65
N PRO A 62 -9.64 6.79 34.73
CA PRO A 62 -8.77 7.22 35.84
C PRO A 62 -7.32 7.33 35.37
N GLU A 63 -6.59 8.34 35.84
CA GLU A 63 -5.17 8.50 35.52
C GLU A 63 -4.35 7.35 36.14
N GLU A 64 -3.64 6.59 35.30
CA GLU A 64 -2.65 5.62 35.78
C GLU A 64 -1.36 6.37 36.18
N PRO A 65 -0.93 6.32 37.45
CA PRO A 65 0.35 6.89 37.87
C PRO A 65 1.47 6.14 37.12
N ASN A 66 2.29 6.84 36.35
CA ASN A 66 3.42 6.37 35.51
C ASN A 66 3.12 6.02 34.05
N THR A 67 2.05 6.49 33.42
CA THR A 67 1.90 6.35 31.98
C THR A 67 3.03 7.08 31.23
N PRO A 68 3.89 6.37 30.48
CA PRO A 68 5.03 7.00 29.82
C PRO A 68 4.56 8.05 28.78
N PRO A 69 5.30 9.16 28.63
CA PRO A 69 4.94 10.18 27.68
C PRO A 69 5.04 9.65 26.24
N VAL A 70 4.11 10.06 25.39
CA VAL A 70 4.20 9.79 23.94
C VAL A 70 5.26 10.70 23.33
N LYS A 71 6.18 10.14 22.53
CA LYS A 71 7.16 10.96 21.82
C LYS A 71 6.44 11.86 20.80
N LEU A 72 6.54 13.18 20.96
CA LEU A 72 5.94 14.19 20.08
C LEU A 72 6.93 14.72 19.04
N THR A 73 8.12 14.13 18.90
CA THR A 73 9.13 14.55 17.92
C THR A 73 8.55 14.47 16.51
N GLY A 74 8.72 15.54 15.74
CA GLY A 74 8.18 15.61 14.36
C GLY A 74 6.67 15.84 14.26
N SER A 75 5.97 16.11 15.38
CA SER A 75 4.53 16.38 15.35
C SER A 75 4.17 17.53 14.43
N ILE A 76 3.16 17.34 13.61
CA ILE A 76 2.63 18.33 12.68
C ILE A 76 1.30 18.90 13.19
N PRO A 77 0.95 20.13 12.80
CA PRO A 77 -0.37 20.68 13.09
C PRO A 77 -1.48 19.78 12.56
N PHE A 78 -2.48 19.57 13.40
CA PHE A 78 -3.65 18.76 13.09
C PHE A 78 -4.88 19.50 13.59
N THR A 79 -5.85 19.73 12.70
CA THR A 79 -7.12 20.34 13.06
C THR A 79 -8.25 19.45 12.58
N THR A 80 -9.19 19.15 13.46
CA THR A 80 -10.41 18.41 13.18
C THR A 80 -11.59 19.09 13.85
N MET A 81 -12.82 18.69 13.52
CA MET A 81 -14.03 19.22 14.12
C MET A 81 -14.50 18.26 15.22
N LEU A 82 -14.87 18.77 16.37
CA LEU A 82 -15.37 18.01 17.51
C LEU A 82 -16.77 18.49 17.92
N PRO A 83 -17.56 17.67 18.60
CA PRO A 83 -18.78 18.11 19.26
C PRO A 83 -18.49 19.29 20.19
N ALA A 84 -19.42 20.27 20.25
CA ALA A 84 -19.25 21.48 21.06
C ALA A 84 -18.98 21.16 22.53
N GLY A 85 -17.96 21.83 23.09
CA GLY A 85 -17.54 21.63 24.50
C GLY A 85 -16.54 20.51 24.72
N GLN A 86 -16.36 19.57 23.80
CA GLN A 86 -15.45 18.45 23.96
C GLN A 86 -13.98 18.89 24.03
N TRP A 87 -13.59 19.84 23.18
CA TRP A 87 -12.24 20.41 23.25
C TRP A 87 -11.96 21.15 24.55
N SER A 88 -12.96 21.85 25.08
CA SER A 88 -12.87 22.52 26.39
C SER A 88 -12.74 21.53 27.53
N LEU A 89 -13.46 20.40 27.46
CA LEU A 89 -13.34 19.30 28.42
C LEU A 89 -11.94 18.70 28.38
N HIS A 90 -11.44 18.38 27.17
CA HIS A 90 -10.07 17.85 26.99
C HIS A 90 -9.00 18.75 27.61
N LYS A 91 -9.09 20.07 27.43
CA LYS A 91 -8.18 21.03 28.04
C LYS A 91 -8.20 20.99 29.58
N LYS A 92 -9.41 20.90 30.17
CA LYS A 92 -9.57 20.78 31.62
C LYS A 92 -8.91 19.50 32.15
N VAL A 93 -9.16 18.37 31.50
CA VAL A 93 -8.56 17.07 31.86
C VAL A 93 -7.04 17.12 31.73
N CYS A 94 -6.50 17.64 30.62
CA CYS A 94 -5.06 17.82 30.46
C CYS A 94 -4.43 18.66 31.58
N SER A 95 -5.09 19.77 31.93
CA SER A 95 -4.62 20.65 33.02
C SER A 95 -4.65 19.93 34.37
N ALA A 96 -5.69 19.17 34.68
CA ALA A 96 -5.80 18.37 35.89
C ALA A 96 -4.71 17.28 35.98
N ARG A 97 -4.36 16.67 34.84
CA ARG A 97 -3.33 15.62 34.73
C ARG A 97 -1.91 16.17 34.52
N GLY A 98 -1.71 17.47 34.50
CA GLY A 98 -0.39 18.10 34.33
C GLY A 98 0.29 17.83 33.00
N VAL A 99 -0.48 17.55 31.94
CA VAL A 99 0.04 17.26 30.60
C VAL A 99 -0.33 18.35 29.60
N THR A 100 0.47 18.50 28.51
CA THR A 100 0.11 19.42 27.42
C THR A 100 -1.06 18.87 26.63
N PHE A 101 -1.81 19.75 25.95
CA PHE A 101 -2.98 19.34 25.12
C PHE A 101 -2.58 18.36 24.02
N ALA A 102 -1.42 18.54 23.38
CA ALA A 102 -0.89 17.63 22.38
C ALA A 102 -0.50 16.28 22.99
N GLN A 103 0.07 16.28 24.21
CA GLN A 103 0.40 15.04 24.92
C GLN A 103 -0.87 14.27 25.33
N GLY A 104 -1.90 14.96 25.81
CA GLY A 104 -3.19 14.36 26.13
C GLY A 104 -3.86 13.76 24.90
N ALA A 105 -3.89 14.49 23.79
CA ALA A 105 -4.43 14.00 22.53
C ALA A 105 -3.66 12.76 22.01
N ALA A 106 -2.33 12.78 22.08
CA ALA A 106 -1.52 11.65 21.67
C ALA A 106 -1.71 10.40 22.55
N ARG A 107 -1.88 10.60 23.88
CA ARG A 107 -2.23 9.51 24.82
C ARG A 107 -3.60 8.92 24.53
N ALA A 108 -4.59 9.78 24.32
CA ALA A 108 -5.95 9.38 23.97
C ALA A 108 -5.99 8.52 22.70
N VAL A 109 -5.30 8.98 21.63
CA VAL A 109 -5.20 8.24 20.38
C VAL A 109 -4.48 6.90 20.56
N ARG A 110 -3.37 6.88 21.29
CA ARG A 110 -2.64 5.63 21.56
C ARG A 110 -3.52 4.63 22.30
N ARG A 111 -4.20 5.07 23.36
CA ARG A 111 -5.10 4.22 24.14
C ARG A 111 -6.22 3.65 23.29
N TRP A 112 -6.86 4.51 22.51
CA TRP A 112 -7.91 4.08 21.59
C TRP A 112 -7.41 3.01 20.60
N LEU A 113 -6.20 3.15 20.05
CA LEU A 113 -5.59 2.16 19.17
C LEU A 113 -5.28 0.83 19.87
N GLU A 114 -4.87 0.86 21.15
CA GLU A 114 -4.66 -0.33 21.98
C GLU A 114 -5.99 -1.08 22.24
N ASP A 115 -7.09 -0.34 22.49
CA ASP A 115 -8.42 -0.91 22.74
C ASP A 115 -9.11 -1.37 21.45
N HIS A 116 -8.68 -0.88 20.30
CA HIS A 116 -9.16 -1.27 18.99
C HIS A 116 -8.01 -1.87 18.17
N PRO A 117 -7.48 -3.04 18.55
CA PRO A 117 -6.41 -3.69 17.81
C PRO A 117 -6.86 -3.98 16.37
N GLU A 118 -5.91 -4.03 15.44
CA GLU A 118 -6.23 -4.37 14.06
C GLU A 118 -6.95 -5.72 13.99
N ALA A 119 -8.05 -5.78 13.25
CA ALA A 119 -8.85 -7.01 13.11
C ALA A 119 -8.04 -8.19 12.50
N TRP A 120 -6.88 -7.90 11.97
CA TRP A 120 -5.95 -8.81 11.30
C TRP A 120 -4.73 -9.19 12.18
N THR A 121 -4.82 -9.05 13.50
CA THR A 121 -3.81 -9.59 14.43
C THR A 121 -3.71 -11.11 14.41
N VAL A 122 -4.56 -11.79 13.65
CA VAL A 122 -4.32 -13.18 13.28
C VAL A 122 -3.14 -13.19 12.31
N ARG A 123 -1.93 -13.27 12.88
CA ARG A 123 -0.73 -13.55 12.10
C ARG A 123 -0.99 -14.86 11.36
N HIS A 124 -1.11 -14.79 10.04
CA HIS A 124 -0.89 -15.98 9.24
C HIS A 124 0.56 -16.39 9.50
N PRO A 125 0.83 -17.54 10.10
CA PRO A 125 2.20 -17.97 10.42
C PRO A 125 2.99 -18.35 9.16
N GLY A 126 2.63 -17.76 8.03
CA GLY A 126 3.33 -17.89 6.75
C GLY A 126 4.55 -16.98 6.71
N LYS A 127 5.60 -17.43 6.03
CA LYS A 127 6.74 -16.57 5.73
C LYS A 127 6.31 -15.47 4.79
N ILE A 128 6.77 -14.24 5.05
CA ILE A 128 6.50 -13.09 4.20
C ILE A 128 6.86 -13.36 2.74
N ARG A 129 6.01 -12.92 1.82
CA ARG A 129 6.30 -12.89 0.38
C ARG A 129 6.99 -11.59 0.01
N ARG A 130 8.05 -11.68 -0.77
CA ARG A 130 8.80 -10.52 -1.26
C ARG A 130 8.81 -10.57 -2.78
N ILE A 131 8.18 -9.58 -3.39
CA ILE A 131 7.98 -9.49 -4.84
C ILE A 131 8.71 -8.26 -5.37
N ILE A 132 9.63 -8.46 -6.29
CA ILE A 132 10.36 -7.38 -6.95
C ILE A 132 9.76 -7.17 -8.34
N VAL A 133 9.15 -6.02 -8.57
CA VAL A 133 8.64 -5.66 -9.89
C VAL A 133 9.71 -4.87 -10.64
N CYS A 134 10.32 -5.47 -11.63
CA CYS A 134 11.52 -4.97 -12.26
C CYS A 134 11.48 -5.01 -13.79
N ASN A 135 12.25 -4.16 -14.40
CA ASN A 135 12.77 -4.13 -15.76
C ASN A 135 13.73 -2.93 -15.87
N GLN A 136 14.78 -3.03 -16.66
CA GLN A 136 15.68 -1.90 -16.93
C GLN A 136 15.04 -0.81 -17.78
N LYS A 137 14.07 -1.15 -18.64
CA LYS A 137 13.39 -0.18 -19.52
C LYS A 137 12.47 0.71 -18.70
N GLY A 138 12.63 2.04 -18.86
CA GLY A 138 11.71 3.03 -18.31
C GLY A 138 10.38 3.05 -19.06
N GLY A 139 9.30 3.43 -18.40
CA GLY A 139 7.99 3.63 -19.06
C GLY A 139 7.19 2.36 -19.34
N VAL A 140 7.67 1.16 -19.02
CA VAL A 140 6.93 -0.11 -19.23
C VAL A 140 5.75 -0.30 -18.26
N GLY A 141 5.60 0.59 -17.25
CA GLY A 141 4.51 0.55 -16.29
C GLY A 141 4.73 -0.38 -15.10
N LYS A 142 5.98 -0.56 -14.66
CA LYS A 142 6.30 -1.27 -13.40
C LYS A 142 5.43 -0.80 -12.25
N THR A 143 5.36 0.50 -12.04
CA THR A 143 4.54 1.14 -11.01
C THR A 143 3.05 0.77 -11.09
N THR A 144 2.48 0.70 -12.30
CA THR A 144 1.08 0.28 -12.49
C THR A 144 0.87 -1.16 -12.05
N VAL A 145 1.79 -2.05 -12.41
CA VAL A 145 1.73 -3.46 -12.03
C VAL A 145 1.96 -3.63 -10.53
N SER A 146 2.97 -2.95 -9.95
CA SER A 146 3.27 -2.99 -8.51
C SER A 146 2.05 -2.58 -7.66
N GLN A 147 1.50 -1.40 -7.96
CA GLN A 147 0.34 -0.90 -7.20
C GLN A 147 -0.92 -1.73 -7.45
N GLY A 148 -1.14 -2.22 -8.68
CA GLY A 148 -2.30 -3.04 -9.00
C GLY A 148 -2.30 -4.38 -8.29
N MET A 149 -1.15 -5.07 -8.26
CA MET A 149 -0.99 -6.31 -7.48
C MET A 149 -1.17 -6.07 -5.99
N GLY A 150 -0.61 -4.96 -5.46
CA GLY A 150 -0.79 -4.61 -4.05
C GLY A 150 -2.25 -4.30 -3.70
N GLN A 151 -2.97 -3.61 -4.58
CA GLN A 151 -4.40 -3.36 -4.43
C GLN A 151 -5.19 -4.69 -4.44
N ALA A 152 -4.89 -5.61 -5.37
CA ALA A 152 -5.54 -6.91 -5.47
C ALA A 152 -5.30 -7.78 -4.23
N ALA A 153 -4.06 -7.80 -3.73
CA ALA A 153 -3.68 -8.54 -2.53
C ALA A 153 -4.38 -8.06 -1.25
N ALA A 154 -4.63 -6.75 -1.16
CA ALA A 154 -5.20 -6.12 0.03
C ALA A 154 -6.74 -5.94 -0.03
N GLU A 155 -7.35 -6.10 -1.22
CA GLU A 155 -8.79 -5.85 -1.42
C GLU A 155 -9.66 -6.76 -0.55
N GLY A 156 -10.70 -6.18 0.09
CA GLY A 156 -11.63 -6.92 0.93
C GLY A 156 -12.66 -7.70 0.11
N ALA A 157 -13.10 -8.86 0.63
CA ALA A 157 -14.05 -9.76 -0.02
C ALA A 157 -15.36 -9.05 -0.42
N ALA A 158 -15.89 -8.17 0.42
CA ALA A 158 -17.12 -7.41 0.13
C ALA A 158 -17.00 -6.53 -1.12
N TYR A 159 -15.81 -6.00 -1.41
CA TYR A 159 -15.55 -5.18 -2.60
C TYR A 159 -15.37 -6.03 -3.86
N LEU A 160 -14.84 -7.23 -3.73
CA LEU A 160 -14.81 -8.19 -4.84
C LEU A 160 -16.22 -8.63 -5.22
N ASP A 161 -17.10 -8.86 -4.25
CA ASP A 161 -18.53 -9.14 -4.46
C ASP A 161 -19.26 -7.95 -5.14
N GLU A 162 -18.90 -6.72 -4.78
CA GLU A 162 -19.38 -5.51 -5.46
C GLU A 162 -19.00 -5.52 -6.94
N VAL A 163 -17.73 -5.81 -7.26
CA VAL A 163 -17.23 -5.93 -8.64
C VAL A 163 -18.04 -6.97 -9.43
N LEU A 164 -18.23 -8.15 -8.86
CA LEU A 164 -19.07 -9.21 -9.46
C LEU A 164 -20.50 -8.72 -9.71
N THR A 165 -21.10 -8.03 -8.77
CA THR A 165 -22.45 -7.48 -8.89
C THR A 165 -22.55 -6.46 -10.03
N LEU A 166 -21.56 -5.56 -10.13
CA LEU A 166 -21.50 -4.56 -11.20
C LEU A 166 -21.31 -5.21 -12.59
N LEU A 167 -20.45 -6.21 -12.71
CA LEU A 167 -20.23 -6.94 -13.95
C LEU A 167 -21.47 -7.72 -14.37
N LYS A 168 -22.19 -8.35 -13.43
CA LYS A 168 -23.43 -9.12 -13.70
C LYS A 168 -24.60 -8.26 -14.18
N ARG A 169 -24.64 -6.97 -13.86
CA ARG A 169 -25.64 -6.04 -14.42
C ARG A 169 -25.58 -5.91 -15.95
N ASN A 170 -24.41 -6.20 -16.53
CA ASN A 170 -24.15 -6.18 -17.98
C ASN A 170 -23.68 -7.56 -18.51
N SER A 171 -24.30 -8.64 -18.02
CA SER A 171 -23.84 -10.03 -18.17
C SER A 171 -23.55 -10.49 -19.61
N LEU A 172 -24.33 -10.00 -20.60
CA LEU A 172 -24.15 -10.40 -22.01
C LEU A 172 -22.81 -9.99 -22.63
N LYS A 173 -22.19 -8.91 -22.11
CA LYS A 173 -20.90 -8.39 -22.60
C LYS A 173 -19.71 -8.79 -21.70
N ASN A 174 -19.98 -9.24 -20.49
CA ASN A 174 -18.96 -9.40 -19.44
C ASN A 174 -18.78 -10.86 -18.99
N LYS A 175 -19.32 -11.86 -19.73
CA LYS A 175 -19.29 -13.26 -19.29
C LYS A 175 -17.90 -13.75 -18.93
N GLU A 176 -16.92 -13.53 -19.79
CA GLU A 176 -15.53 -13.93 -19.56
C GLU A 176 -14.92 -13.22 -18.33
N LEU A 177 -15.19 -11.92 -18.18
CA LEU A 177 -14.69 -11.15 -17.04
C LEU A 177 -15.31 -11.61 -15.71
N ILE A 178 -16.59 -11.99 -15.74
CA ILE A 178 -17.29 -12.55 -14.58
C ILE A 178 -16.63 -13.87 -14.17
N GLU A 179 -16.42 -14.78 -15.11
CA GLU A 179 -15.79 -16.08 -14.86
C GLU A 179 -14.39 -15.91 -14.25
N ARG A 180 -13.63 -14.95 -14.73
CA ARG A 180 -12.28 -14.63 -14.22
C ARG A 180 -12.30 -14.08 -12.80
N ILE A 181 -13.23 -13.19 -12.47
CA ILE A 181 -13.37 -12.63 -11.13
C ILE A 181 -13.99 -13.65 -10.15
N GLU A 182 -14.95 -14.48 -10.58
CA GLU A 182 -15.50 -15.58 -9.75
C GLU A 182 -14.43 -16.59 -9.34
N GLN A 183 -13.38 -16.73 -10.13
CA GLN A 183 -12.22 -17.53 -9.76
C GLN A 183 -11.22 -16.80 -8.90
N ALA A 184 -11.27 -15.47 -8.81
CA ALA A 184 -10.38 -14.69 -7.96
C ALA A 184 -10.94 -14.64 -6.55
N GLU A 185 -10.26 -15.26 -5.59
CA GLU A 185 -10.60 -15.15 -4.17
C GLU A 185 -9.96 -13.90 -3.58
N ALA A 186 -10.67 -13.23 -2.65
CA ALA A 186 -10.10 -12.11 -1.92
C ALA A 186 -8.99 -12.63 -1.01
N SER A 187 -7.80 -12.05 -1.15
CA SER A 187 -6.63 -12.47 -0.35
C SER A 187 -6.60 -11.78 1.01
N GLU A 188 -7.11 -10.56 1.10
CA GLU A 188 -7.18 -9.75 2.33
C GLU A 188 -5.85 -9.66 3.10
N LEU A 189 -4.74 -9.63 2.37
CA LEU A 189 -3.38 -9.66 2.93
C LEU A 189 -2.93 -8.26 3.36
N ARG A 190 -2.04 -8.22 4.37
CA ARG A 190 -1.32 -7.02 4.77
C ARG A 190 -0.19 -6.77 3.77
N VAL A 191 -0.27 -5.68 3.06
CA VAL A 191 0.62 -5.37 1.96
C VAL A 191 1.40 -4.09 2.24
N LEU A 192 2.71 -4.15 2.07
CA LEU A 192 3.57 -2.98 1.99
C LEU A 192 4.04 -2.79 0.55
N LEU A 193 3.60 -1.72 -0.09
CA LEU A 193 4.19 -1.23 -1.33
C LEU A 193 5.40 -0.37 -1.01
N ILE A 194 6.51 -0.62 -1.67
CA ILE A 194 7.76 0.12 -1.46
C ILE A 194 8.13 0.83 -2.74
N ASP A 195 8.05 2.16 -2.72
CA ASP A 195 8.50 3.00 -3.84
C ASP A 195 10.02 3.16 -3.78
N TYR A 196 10.70 2.30 -4.54
CA TYR A 196 12.17 2.24 -4.56
C TYR A 196 12.77 3.07 -5.71
N ASP A 197 11.92 3.63 -6.60
CA ASP A 197 12.34 4.50 -7.69
C ASP A 197 12.47 5.96 -7.17
N PRO A 198 13.66 6.60 -7.29
CA PRO A 198 13.83 8.01 -6.92
C PRO A 198 12.95 8.99 -7.70
N GLN A 199 12.33 8.58 -8.82
CA GLN A 199 11.32 9.36 -9.53
C GLN A 199 10.01 9.49 -8.74
N ALA A 200 9.77 8.61 -7.75
CA ALA A 200 8.62 8.62 -6.85
C ALA A 200 7.27 8.51 -7.59
N HIS A 201 7.21 7.67 -8.62
CA HIS A 201 5.98 7.52 -9.40
C HIS A 201 4.88 6.85 -8.59
N LEU A 202 5.16 5.77 -7.87
CA LEU A 202 4.19 5.06 -7.03
C LEU A 202 3.63 5.98 -5.93
N THR A 203 4.51 6.67 -5.22
CA THR A 203 4.13 7.63 -4.17
C THR A 203 3.17 8.69 -4.70
N LYS A 204 3.53 9.34 -5.83
CA LYS A 204 2.73 10.42 -6.41
C LYS A 204 1.41 9.94 -7.00
N GLN A 205 1.39 8.77 -7.64
CA GLN A 205 0.20 8.19 -8.25
C GLN A 205 -0.86 7.83 -7.21
N LEU A 206 -0.43 7.46 -6.00
CA LEU A 206 -1.31 7.16 -4.87
C LEU A 206 -1.65 8.38 -4.00
N GLY A 207 -1.30 9.60 -4.47
CA GLY A 207 -1.64 10.84 -3.78
C GLY A 207 -0.84 11.12 -2.51
N LEU A 208 0.29 10.42 -2.34
CA LEU A 208 1.14 10.56 -1.15
C LEU A 208 2.25 11.61 -1.36
N GLU A 209 2.75 12.12 -0.25
CA GLU A 209 3.88 13.05 -0.25
C GLU A 209 5.20 12.29 -0.38
N VAL A 210 6.06 12.78 -1.27
CA VAL A 210 7.44 12.29 -1.42
C VAL A 210 8.24 12.70 -0.18
N LEU A 211 9.02 11.80 0.38
CA LEU A 211 9.84 12.10 1.56
C LEU A 211 10.85 13.23 1.25
N PRO A 212 11.06 14.14 2.21
CA PRO A 212 11.93 15.29 2.00
C PRO A 212 13.38 14.86 1.76
N ALA A 213 14.06 15.54 0.83
CA ALA A 213 15.48 15.34 0.62
C ALA A 213 16.27 15.58 1.90
N LYS A 214 17.29 14.77 2.15
CA LYS A 214 18.12 14.74 3.37
C LYS A 214 17.36 14.35 4.64
N GLY A 215 16.03 14.09 4.56
CA GLY A 215 15.23 13.54 5.64
C GLY A 215 15.44 12.02 5.87
N PRO A 216 14.76 11.42 6.86
CA PRO A 216 14.69 9.97 7.00
C PRO A 216 14.16 9.31 5.71
N SER A 217 14.74 8.19 5.30
CA SER A 217 14.37 7.50 4.07
C SER A 217 14.87 6.06 4.04
N LEU A 218 14.31 5.25 3.12
CA LEU A 218 14.81 3.90 2.85
C LEU A 218 16.29 3.91 2.43
N ALA A 219 16.70 4.86 1.57
CA ALA A 219 18.11 4.98 1.15
C ALA A 219 19.03 5.20 2.35
N LYS A 220 18.67 6.04 3.31
CA LYS A 220 19.43 6.21 4.56
C LYS A 220 19.44 4.97 5.43
N ALA A 221 18.32 4.25 5.52
CA ALA A 221 18.27 2.98 6.24
C ALA A 221 19.23 1.96 5.64
N MET A 222 19.26 1.84 4.31
CA MET A 222 20.17 0.94 3.59
C MET A 222 21.65 1.29 3.80
N LEU A 223 21.97 2.56 3.96
CA LEU A 223 23.35 3.04 4.20
C LEU A 223 23.71 3.07 5.70
N GLY A 224 22.79 2.68 6.61
CA GLY A 224 23.03 2.71 8.05
C GLY A 224 23.00 4.12 8.67
N HIS A 225 22.41 5.09 7.98
CA HIS A 225 22.34 6.50 8.38
C HIS A 225 20.95 6.97 8.80
N LEU A 226 19.99 6.04 8.98
CA LEU A 226 18.64 6.38 9.41
C LEU A 226 18.63 6.69 10.91
N GLU A 227 18.11 7.86 11.26
CA GLU A 227 17.77 8.21 12.63
C GLU A 227 16.27 7.91 12.86
N GLY A 228 15.96 7.07 13.83
CA GLY A 228 14.59 6.62 14.10
C GLY A 228 14.24 5.29 13.47
N SER A 229 12.96 5.05 13.25
CA SER A 229 12.44 3.80 12.67
C SER A 229 11.96 3.99 11.23
N LEU A 230 12.23 3.01 10.37
CA LEU A 230 11.66 2.99 9.02
C LEU A 230 10.13 2.85 9.04
N ALA A 231 9.58 2.22 10.09
CA ALA A 231 8.14 2.11 10.30
C ALA A 231 7.45 3.48 10.44
N ASP A 232 8.16 4.49 10.99
CA ASP A 232 7.61 5.85 11.13
C ASP A 232 7.37 6.55 9.78
N LEU A 233 7.94 6.03 8.70
CA LEU A 233 7.81 6.57 7.34
C LEU A 233 6.69 5.90 6.55
N VAL A 234 6.17 4.77 7.02
CA VAL A 234 5.11 4.03 6.34
C VAL A 234 3.79 4.79 6.42
N VAL A 235 3.09 4.88 5.30
CA VAL A 235 1.82 5.61 5.18
C VAL A 235 0.71 4.64 4.77
N PRO A 236 -0.36 4.47 5.57
CA PRO A 236 -1.50 3.66 5.19
C PRO A 236 -2.33 4.35 4.09
N LEU A 237 -2.82 3.58 3.12
CA LEU A 237 -3.86 4.02 2.21
C LEU A 237 -5.22 3.89 2.89
N THR A 238 -5.90 5.02 3.05
CA THR A 238 -7.13 5.12 3.86
C THR A 238 -8.41 4.82 3.10
N ASP A 239 -8.31 4.13 1.96
CA ASP A 239 -9.48 3.67 1.22
C ASP A 239 -10.10 2.44 1.92
N ALA A 240 -11.42 2.51 2.14
CA ALA A 240 -12.17 1.44 2.81
C ALA A 240 -12.09 0.09 2.07
N ARG A 241 -11.86 0.11 0.74
CA ARG A 241 -11.68 -1.07 -0.09
C ARG A 241 -10.55 -1.97 0.40
N PHE A 242 -9.50 -1.37 0.93
CA PHE A 242 -8.34 -2.12 1.45
C PHE A 242 -8.41 -2.37 2.96
N GLY A 243 -9.40 -1.82 3.65
CA GLY A 243 -9.62 -2.06 5.09
C GLY A 243 -8.38 -1.80 5.96
N GLY A 244 -7.55 -0.81 5.62
CA GLY A 244 -6.29 -0.52 6.33
C GLY A 244 -5.14 -1.49 6.03
N ARG A 245 -5.30 -2.48 5.17
CA ARG A 245 -4.29 -3.52 4.85
C ARG A 245 -3.24 -3.10 3.82
N LEU A 246 -3.42 -1.98 3.13
CA LEU A 246 -2.50 -1.51 2.10
C LEU A 246 -1.74 -0.29 2.59
N HIS A 247 -0.44 -0.47 2.78
CA HIS A 247 0.47 0.57 3.22
C HIS A 247 1.51 0.87 2.14
N VAL A 248 2.10 2.05 2.21
CA VAL A 248 3.16 2.49 1.28
C VAL A 248 4.33 3.03 2.06
N LEU A 249 5.54 2.60 1.70
CA LEU A 249 6.78 3.26 2.08
C LEU A 249 7.15 4.23 0.94
N PRO A 250 6.99 5.56 1.14
CA PRO A 250 7.17 6.52 0.08
C PRO A 250 8.63 6.66 -0.36
N ALA A 251 8.83 7.02 -1.62
CA ALA A 251 10.15 7.32 -2.16
C ALA A 251 10.75 8.60 -1.58
N CYS A 252 12.08 8.66 -1.62
CA CYS A 252 12.86 9.86 -1.35
C CYS A 252 13.77 10.16 -2.54
N ARG A 253 13.92 11.43 -2.89
CA ARG A 253 14.83 11.87 -3.97
C ARG A 253 16.30 11.55 -3.69
N ASP A 254 16.70 11.40 -2.42
CA ASP A 254 18.07 11.01 -2.05
C ASP A 254 18.46 9.63 -2.62
N ALA A 255 17.48 8.79 -2.99
CA ALA A 255 17.72 7.51 -3.64
C ALA A 255 18.46 7.61 -4.99
N PHE A 256 18.52 8.79 -5.65
CA PHE A 256 19.41 9.02 -6.80
C PHE A 256 20.90 8.81 -6.48
N LEU A 257 21.28 8.98 -5.21
CA LEU A 257 22.67 8.81 -4.77
C LEU A 257 22.93 7.42 -4.16
N LEU A 258 21.92 6.54 -4.15
CA LEU A 258 21.98 5.27 -3.46
C LEU A 258 23.07 4.35 -4.05
N ASP A 259 23.17 4.22 -5.36
CA ASP A 259 24.17 3.38 -6.02
C ASP A 259 25.60 3.84 -5.67
N ALA A 260 25.84 5.15 -5.67
CA ALA A 260 27.13 5.71 -5.27
C ALA A 260 27.44 5.43 -3.78
N GLY A 261 26.41 5.51 -2.91
CA GLY A 261 26.53 5.17 -1.49
C GLY A 261 26.81 3.68 -1.25
N LEU A 262 26.15 2.81 -2.01
CA LEU A 262 26.32 1.36 -1.92
C LEU A 262 27.67 0.88 -2.44
N ALA A 263 28.32 1.60 -3.39
CA ALA A 263 29.60 1.22 -3.96
C ALA A 263 30.70 1.02 -2.91
N GLY A 264 30.68 1.81 -1.83
CA GLY A 264 31.60 1.68 -0.69
C GLY A 264 31.11 0.77 0.45
N HIS A 265 29.88 0.23 0.37
CA HIS A 265 29.27 -0.52 1.46
C HIS A 265 29.64 -2.01 1.40
N ARG A 266 30.21 -2.57 2.51
CA ARG A 266 30.67 -3.97 2.55
C ARG A 266 29.57 -5.00 2.29
N SER A 267 28.36 -4.72 2.75
CA SER A 267 27.20 -5.64 2.65
C SER A 267 26.13 -5.09 1.70
N ARG A 268 26.56 -4.52 0.57
CA ARG A 268 25.68 -3.81 -0.37
C ARG A 268 24.50 -4.63 -0.88
N SER A 269 24.67 -5.92 -1.15
CA SER A 269 23.59 -6.80 -1.60
C SER A 269 22.54 -7.06 -0.50
N HIS A 270 22.95 -7.04 0.77
CA HIS A 270 22.04 -7.23 1.92
C HIS A 270 21.48 -5.91 2.46
N ALA A 271 21.84 -4.78 1.90
CA ALA A 271 21.47 -3.46 2.46
C ALA A 271 19.95 -3.27 2.52
N LEU A 272 19.23 -3.63 1.46
CA LEU A 272 17.76 -3.54 1.43
C LEU A 272 17.12 -4.52 2.43
N GLU A 273 17.60 -5.75 2.51
CA GLU A 273 17.12 -6.73 3.48
C GLU A 273 17.32 -6.23 4.92
N THR A 274 18.49 -5.73 5.24
CA THR A 274 18.80 -5.20 6.56
C THR A 274 17.86 -4.04 6.93
N ALA A 275 17.58 -3.16 5.99
CA ALA A 275 16.68 -2.03 6.20
C ALA A 275 15.21 -2.46 6.40
N LEU A 276 14.73 -3.43 5.60
CA LEU A 276 13.32 -3.85 5.61
C LEU A 276 13.00 -4.94 6.66
N LYS A 277 14.01 -5.65 7.16
CA LYS A 277 13.85 -6.74 8.14
C LYS A 277 12.96 -6.41 9.33
N PRO A 278 13.06 -5.21 9.95
CA PRO A 278 12.20 -4.84 11.07
C PRO A 278 10.71 -4.80 10.73
N LEU A 279 10.36 -4.56 9.47
CA LEU A 279 8.98 -4.46 8.99
C LEU A 279 8.38 -5.81 8.57
N GLU A 280 9.20 -6.85 8.34
CA GLU A 280 8.74 -8.12 7.78
C GLU A 280 7.68 -8.83 8.63
N ASN A 281 7.66 -8.61 9.94
CA ASN A 281 6.67 -9.21 10.83
C ASN A 281 5.27 -8.57 10.73
N ASP A 282 5.18 -7.37 10.15
CA ASP A 282 3.95 -6.59 10.13
C ASP A 282 3.17 -6.81 8.83
N TYR A 283 3.75 -7.51 7.84
CA TYR A 283 3.17 -7.71 6.52
C TYR A 283 3.20 -9.17 6.08
N ASP A 284 2.22 -9.54 5.26
CA ASP A 284 2.16 -10.84 4.59
C ASP A 284 2.86 -10.77 3.23
N VAL A 285 2.85 -9.59 2.60
CA VAL A 285 3.47 -9.33 1.29
C VAL A 285 4.17 -7.97 1.29
N MET A 286 5.39 -7.92 0.78
CA MET A 286 6.07 -6.69 0.40
C MET A 286 6.31 -6.68 -1.11
N ILE A 287 5.88 -5.61 -1.78
CA ILE A 287 6.07 -5.42 -3.23
C ILE A 287 6.97 -4.21 -3.45
N ILE A 288 8.10 -4.43 -4.08
CA ILE A 288 9.09 -3.40 -4.38
C ILE A 288 8.91 -2.93 -5.83
N ASP A 289 8.53 -1.65 -6.00
CA ASP A 289 8.53 -0.97 -7.29
C ASP A 289 9.96 -0.51 -7.61
N ALA A 290 10.69 -1.33 -8.37
CA ALA A 290 12.11 -1.13 -8.59
C ALA A 290 12.40 -0.06 -9.65
N PRO A 291 13.53 0.68 -9.54
CA PRO A 291 13.93 1.67 -10.53
C PRO A 291 14.27 1.02 -11.89
N PRO A 292 14.23 1.79 -12.98
CA PRO A 292 14.65 1.32 -14.31
C PRO A 292 16.20 1.37 -14.44
N SER A 293 16.90 0.54 -13.68
CA SER A 293 18.37 0.51 -13.67
C SER A 293 18.88 -0.92 -13.47
N LEU A 294 20.15 -1.14 -13.84
CA LEU A 294 20.90 -2.36 -13.57
C LEU A 294 22.01 -2.09 -12.54
N GLY A 295 21.83 -1.09 -11.67
CA GLY A 295 22.80 -0.68 -10.66
C GLY A 295 22.76 -1.52 -9.38
N LEU A 296 23.60 -1.14 -8.40
CA LEU A 296 23.72 -1.81 -7.11
C LEU A 296 22.41 -1.81 -6.29
N SER A 297 21.56 -0.81 -6.50
CA SER A 297 20.22 -0.78 -5.92
C SER A 297 19.34 -1.91 -6.45
N MET A 298 19.42 -2.22 -7.75
CA MET A 298 18.71 -3.36 -8.33
C MET A 298 19.26 -4.69 -7.79
N ASP A 299 20.59 -4.85 -7.67
CA ASP A 299 21.19 -6.04 -7.07
C ASP A 299 20.68 -6.26 -5.64
N ALA A 300 20.59 -5.20 -4.84
CA ALA A 300 20.04 -5.29 -3.49
C ALA A 300 18.55 -5.68 -3.48
N ALA A 301 17.75 -5.18 -4.43
CA ALA A 301 16.33 -5.56 -4.57
C ALA A 301 16.18 -7.02 -5.00
N LEU A 302 16.91 -7.47 -6.01
CA LEU A 302 16.91 -8.85 -6.49
C LEU A 302 17.37 -9.81 -5.38
N HIS A 303 18.43 -9.44 -4.64
CA HIS A 303 18.89 -10.22 -3.48
C HIS A 303 17.82 -10.30 -2.38
N TYR A 304 17.09 -9.22 -2.13
CA TYR A 304 15.99 -9.21 -1.16
C TYR A 304 14.86 -10.14 -1.60
N GLY A 305 14.53 -10.18 -2.88
CA GLY A 305 13.50 -11.05 -3.47
C GLY A 305 13.91 -12.53 -3.62
N ARG A 306 15.16 -12.90 -3.31
CA ARG A 306 15.63 -14.30 -3.41
C ARG A 306 14.81 -15.24 -2.54
N ARG A 307 14.74 -16.50 -2.93
CA ARG A 307 14.20 -17.56 -2.06
C ARG A 307 15.14 -17.77 -0.88
N ARG A 308 14.61 -17.69 0.34
CA ARG A 308 15.34 -17.94 1.58
C ARG A 308 15.15 -19.40 2.02
N ASP A 309 16.04 -19.88 2.89
CA ASP A 309 15.96 -21.24 3.43
C ASP A 309 14.60 -21.50 4.08
N GLY A 310 14.02 -22.64 3.70
CA GLY A 310 12.72 -23.10 4.19
C GLY A 310 11.52 -22.36 3.57
N GLU A 311 11.69 -21.53 2.54
CA GLU A 311 10.61 -20.99 1.72
C GLU A 311 10.24 -21.92 0.57
N SER A 312 8.96 -21.95 0.22
CA SER A 312 8.47 -22.71 -0.93
C SER A 312 8.92 -22.08 -2.24
N LYS A 313 9.04 -22.89 -3.30
CA LYS A 313 9.24 -22.39 -4.65
C LYS A 313 8.04 -21.51 -5.05
N GLY A 314 8.29 -20.35 -5.68
CA GLY A 314 7.27 -19.40 -6.08
C GLY A 314 6.77 -18.47 -4.96
N GLN A 315 7.26 -18.61 -3.71
CA GLN A 315 6.83 -17.76 -2.62
C GLN A 315 7.34 -16.31 -2.76
N SER A 316 8.61 -16.14 -3.10
CA SER A 316 9.25 -14.83 -3.31
C SER A 316 10.04 -14.85 -4.61
N GLY A 317 10.22 -13.69 -5.25
CA GLY A 317 10.94 -13.59 -6.52
C GLY A 317 10.67 -12.31 -7.29
N CYS A 318 10.87 -12.37 -8.60
CA CYS A 318 10.75 -11.24 -9.50
C CYS A 318 9.54 -11.38 -10.43
N ILE A 319 8.85 -10.27 -10.65
CA ILE A 319 7.91 -10.06 -11.75
C ILE A 319 8.57 -9.14 -12.76
N ILE A 320 8.71 -9.60 -14.00
CA ILE A 320 9.29 -8.80 -15.08
C ILE A 320 8.16 -8.15 -15.88
N VAL A 321 8.17 -6.82 -15.99
CA VAL A 321 7.15 -6.08 -16.74
C VAL A 321 7.73 -5.65 -18.07
N VAL A 322 7.08 -6.04 -19.17
CA VAL A 322 7.48 -5.73 -20.54
C VAL A 322 6.34 -5.05 -21.32
N GLN A 323 6.65 -4.53 -22.49
CA GLN A 323 5.68 -4.10 -23.49
C GLN A 323 5.71 -5.06 -24.69
N ALA A 324 4.63 -5.10 -25.46
CA ALA A 324 4.58 -5.85 -26.73
C ALA A 324 5.29 -5.07 -27.85
N GLU A 325 6.60 -4.90 -27.70
CA GLU A 325 7.52 -4.16 -28.60
C GLU A 325 8.87 -4.85 -28.66
N ASP A 326 9.57 -4.79 -29.80
CA ASP A 326 10.87 -5.42 -30.00
C ASP A 326 11.95 -4.91 -29.03
N SER A 327 11.93 -3.61 -28.73
CA SER A 327 12.87 -2.98 -27.75
C SER A 327 12.71 -3.49 -26.30
N SER A 328 11.67 -4.26 -26.01
CA SER A 328 11.49 -4.90 -24.70
C SER A 328 12.25 -6.20 -24.57
N ALA A 329 12.58 -6.87 -25.68
CA ALA A 329 13.36 -8.10 -25.68
C ALA A 329 14.81 -7.84 -25.23
N ASP A 330 15.49 -6.83 -25.81
CA ASP A 330 16.85 -6.47 -25.42
C ASP A 330 16.95 -6.12 -23.92
N ALA A 331 15.94 -5.39 -23.41
CA ALA A 331 15.89 -5.03 -22.00
C ALA A 331 15.64 -6.24 -21.08
N TYR A 332 14.89 -7.21 -21.53
CA TYR A 332 14.65 -8.47 -20.84
C TYR A 332 15.92 -9.31 -20.76
N ASP A 333 16.63 -9.48 -21.88
CA ASP A 333 17.85 -10.27 -21.94
C ASP A 333 18.92 -9.72 -20.99
N LEU A 334 19.15 -8.41 -21.00
CA LEU A 334 20.10 -7.76 -20.09
C LEU A 334 19.73 -7.92 -18.61
N LEU A 335 18.43 -7.89 -18.28
CA LEU A 335 17.98 -8.15 -16.90
C LEU A 335 18.20 -9.62 -16.51
N LEU A 336 17.94 -10.56 -17.41
CA LEU A 336 18.21 -11.98 -17.15
C LEU A 336 19.68 -12.26 -16.94
N GLU A 337 20.57 -11.67 -17.74
CA GLU A 337 22.02 -11.76 -17.54
C GLU A 337 22.41 -11.28 -16.14
N GLN A 338 21.92 -10.11 -15.72
CA GLN A 338 22.18 -9.58 -14.37
C GLN A 338 21.69 -10.54 -13.28
N ILE A 339 20.46 -11.08 -13.40
CA ILE A 339 19.90 -12.05 -12.44
C ILE A 339 20.79 -13.30 -12.38
N GLN A 340 21.21 -13.83 -13.52
CA GLN A 340 22.05 -15.02 -13.60
C GLN A 340 23.44 -14.78 -12.98
N ASP A 341 24.05 -13.63 -13.23
CA ASP A 341 25.34 -13.28 -12.65
C ASP A 341 25.23 -13.09 -11.14
N LEU A 342 24.19 -12.42 -10.67
CA LEU A 342 23.94 -12.27 -9.23
C LEU A 342 23.70 -13.63 -8.55
N MET A 343 23.02 -14.58 -9.20
CA MET A 343 22.82 -15.94 -8.70
C MET A 343 24.13 -16.70 -8.63
N LYS A 344 25.02 -16.57 -9.63
CA LYS A 344 26.36 -17.19 -9.63
C LYS A 344 27.23 -16.63 -8.52
N ASP A 345 27.26 -15.31 -8.36
CA ASP A 345 28.12 -14.63 -7.39
C ASP A 345 27.67 -14.86 -5.94
N SER A 346 26.37 -14.85 -5.69
CA SER A 346 25.80 -15.00 -4.35
C SER A 346 25.51 -16.46 -3.94
N GLY A 347 25.43 -17.37 -4.90
CA GLY A 347 25.05 -18.77 -4.67
C GLY A 347 23.60 -18.97 -4.22
N VAL A 348 22.73 -17.93 -4.36
CA VAL A 348 21.33 -17.98 -3.90
C VAL A 348 20.34 -17.91 -5.07
N PRO A 349 19.22 -18.69 -5.03
CA PRO A 349 18.25 -18.72 -6.11
C PRO A 349 17.37 -17.46 -6.09
N ILE A 350 17.26 -16.78 -7.26
CA ILE A 350 16.28 -15.73 -7.53
C ILE A 350 15.23 -16.34 -8.46
N GLU A 351 13.98 -16.38 -8.03
CA GLU A 351 12.91 -16.99 -8.78
C GLU A 351 12.21 -15.98 -9.67
N LEU A 352 11.89 -16.38 -10.90
CA LEU A 352 11.07 -15.64 -11.82
C LEU A 352 9.61 -16.07 -11.59
N LEU A 353 8.81 -15.23 -10.93
CA LEU A 353 7.41 -15.51 -10.60
C LEU A 353 6.51 -15.40 -11.82
N GLY A 354 6.90 -14.57 -12.79
CA GLY A 354 6.21 -14.42 -14.04
C GLY A 354 6.57 -13.15 -14.79
N LEU A 355 6.04 -13.05 -15.99
CA LEU A 355 6.16 -11.91 -16.88
C LEU A 355 4.79 -11.27 -17.08
N VAL A 356 4.72 -9.94 -17.02
CA VAL A 356 3.51 -9.17 -17.29
C VAL A 356 3.73 -8.31 -18.53
N VAL A 357 2.94 -8.53 -19.57
CA VAL A 357 2.88 -7.65 -20.74
C VAL A 357 1.95 -6.49 -20.41
N ASN A 358 2.48 -5.30 -20.26
CA ASN A 358 1.72 -4.10 -19.91
C ASN A 358 1.63 -3.14 -21.10
N LEU A 359 0.67 -2.20 -21.03
CA LEU A 359 0.40 -1.22 -22.10
C LEU A 359 0.13 -1.89 -23.45
N TYR A 360 -0.52 -3.05 -23.44
CA TYR A 360 -0.86 -3.77 -24.65
C TYR A 360 -1.99 -3.08 -25.41
N ASP A 361 -1.75 -2.84 -26.69
CA ASP A 361 -2.74 -2.27 -27.61
C ASP A 361 -2.71 -3.01 -28.94
N ALA A 362 -3.71 -3.87 -29.16
CA ALA A 362 -3.85 -4.65 -30.39
C ALA A 362 -4.04 -3.76 -31.63
N SER A 363 -4.50 -2.51 -31.48
CA SER A 363 -4.67 -1.57 -32.59
C SER A 363 -3.33 -1.11 -33.21
N ARG A 364 -2.21 -1.31 -32.52
CA ARG A 364 -0.85 -1.09 -33.04
C ARG A 364 -0.42 -2.09 -34.11
N GLY A 365 -1.29 -3.06 -34.44
CA GLY A 365 -1.12 -3.96 -35.56
C GLY A 365 -0.23 -5.17 -35.29
N TYR A 366 0.35 -5.72 -36.38
CA TYR A 366 1.06 -6.99 -36.36
C TYR A 366 2.23 -7.05 -35.39
N ILE A 367 2.99 -5.95 -35.23
CA ILE A 367 4.14 -5.93 -34.32
C ILE A 367 3.70 -6.19 -32.89
N ALA A 368 2.63 -5.53 -32.43
CA ALA A 368 2.13 -5.72 -31.06
C ALA A 368 1.59 -7.15 -30.85
N THR A 369 0.87 -7.70 -31.82
CA THR A 369 0.29 -9.04 -31.69
C THR A 369 1.35 -10.14 -31.75
N SER A 370 2.33 -10.04 -32.67
CA SER A 370 3.42 -11.01 -32.75
C SER A 370 4.37 -10.94 -31.55
N SER A 371 4.68 -9.73 -31.04
CA SER A 371 5.46 -9.60 -29.82
C SER A 371 4.71 -10.18 -28.60
N LEU A 372 3.40 -9.98 -28.49
CA LEU A 372 2.61 -10.61 -27.43
C LEU A 372 2.68 -12.14 -27.51
N GLU A 373 2.48 -12.71 -28.72
CA GLU A 373 2.59 -14.16 -28.95
C GLU A 373 3.96 -14.68 -28.54
N GLY A 374 5.03 -13.96 -28.90
CA GLY A 374 6.39 -14.28 -28.46
C GLY A 374 6.53 -14.34 -26.95
N TRP A 375 6.00 -13.34 -26.22
CA TRP A 375 6.01 -13.33 -24.75
C TRP A 375 5.17 -14.45 -24.12
N GLN A 376 4.03 -14.80 -24.71
CA GLN A 376 3.15 -15.86 -24.20
C GLN A 376 3.67 -17.27 -24.43
N THR A 377 4.50 -17.47 -25.46
CA THR A 377 5.09 -18.77 -25.83
C THR A 377 6.48 -19.00 -25.25
N MET A 378 7.00 -18.06 -24.45
CA MET A 378 8.32 -18.17 -23.82
C MET A 378 8.35 -19.34 -22.83
N GLU A 379 9.37 -20.22 -22.94
CA GLU A 379 9.52 -21.40 -22.09
C GLU A 379 10.16 -21.05 -20.72
N GLU A 380 11.05 -20.04 -20.69
CA GLU A 380 11.85 -19.68 -19.52
C GLU A 380 11.04 -18.97 -18.42
N ILE A 381 9.98 -18.26 -18.80
CA ILE A 381 9.14 -17.50 -17.88
C ILE A 381 7.67 -17.50 -18.36
N ARG A 382 6.76 -17.78 -17.46
CA ARG A 382 5.32 -17.77 -17.75
C ARG A 382 4.79 -16.35 -17.86
N CYS A 383 4.05 -16.02 -18.91
CA CYS A 383 3.24 -14.81 -18.98
C CYS A 383 2.02 -14.95 -18.04
N VAL A 384 2.00 -14.17 -16.97
CA VAL A 384 0.98 -14.23 -15.91
C VAL A 384 -0.08 -13.14 -16.03
N GLY A 385 0.09 -12.19 -16.96
CA GLY A 385 -0.89 -11.12 -17.18
C GLY A 385 -0.62 -10.30 -18.42
N VAL A 386 -1.71 -9.81 -19.03
CA VAL A 386 -1.67 -8.90 -20.18
C VAL A 386 -2.54 -7.69 -19.86
N VAL A 387 -1.94 -6.58 -19.48
CA VAL A 387 -2.64 -5.36 -19.06
C VAL A 387 -2.77 -4.42 -20.27
N PRO A 388 -4.00 -4.09 -20.69
CA PRO A 388 -4.22 -3.27 -21.88
C PRO A 388 -3.86 -1.79 -21.64
N ASP A 389 -3.50 -1.08 -22.72
CA ASP A 389 -3.28 0.37 -22.71
C ASP A 389 -4.62 1.11 -22.83
N LEU A 390 -5.30 1.34 -21.72
CA LEU A 390 -6.57 2.04 -21.66
C LEU A 390 -6.44 3.32 -20.81
N LYS A 391 -7.49 4.14 -20.81
CA LYS A 391 -7.47 5.46 -20.19
C LYS A 391 -7.60 5.43 -18.65
N GLU A 392 -8.22 4.39 -18.09
CA GLU A 392 -8.62 4.33 -16.67
C GLU A 392 -7.42 4.45 -15.74
N VAL A 393 -6.29 3.78 -16.04
CA VAL A 393 -5.04 3.94 -15.28
C VAL A 393 -4.52 5.38 -15.37
N ARG A 394 -4.55 6.00 -16.56
CA ARG A 394 -4.11 7.40 -16.74
C ARG A 394 -5.00 8.38 -16.00
N GLU A 395 -6.31 8.12 -15.95
CA GLU A 395 -7.29 8.91 -15.19
C GLU A 395 -7.04 8.77 -13.68
N ALA A 396 -6.88 7.55 -13.18
CA ALA A 396 -6.55 7.27 -11.77
C ALA A 396 -5.25 7.99 -11.32
N VAL A 397 -4.20 7.89 -12.15
CA VAL A 397 -2.92 8.59 -11.94
C VAL A 397 -3.10 10.10 -11.88
N ARG A 398 -3.89 10.68 -12.79
CA ARG A 398 -4.17 12.12 -12.79
C ARG A 398 -4.95 12.57 -11.55
N LEU A 399 -5.88 11.74 -11.09
CA LEU A 399 -6.67 11.97 -9.89
C LEU A 399 -5.90 11.65 -8.60
N ARG A 400 -4.75 10.95 -8.72
CA ARG A 400 -3.91 10.51 -7.59
C ARG A 400 -4.67 9.63 -6.61
N ILE A 401 -5.42 8.68 -7.13
CA ILE A 401 -6.16 7.68 -6.37
C ILE A 401 -5.86 6.28 -6.91
N PRO A 402 -6.05 5.22 -6.10
CA PRO A 402 -5.90 3.84 -6.55
C PRO A 402 -6.81 3.52 -7.75
N LEU A 403 -6.34 2.70 -8.69
CA LEU A 403 -7.13 2.28 -9.85
C LEU A 403 -8.44 1.59 -9.43
N PHE A 404 -8.38 0.71 -8.43
CA PHE A 404 -9.55 -0.04 -7.96
C PHE A 404 -10.58 0.83 -7.25
N THR A 405 -10.17 2.01 -6.77
CA THR A 405 -11.06 3.06 -6.25
C THR A 405 -11.67 3.86 -7.40
N HIS A 406 -10.87 4.15 -8.44
CA HIS A 406 -11.31 4.94 -9.59
C HIS A 406 -12.32 4.17 -10.46
N ASP A 407 -11.93 2.99 -10.91
CA ASP A 407 -12.78 2.11 -11.73
C ASP A 407 -12.49 0.62 -11.42
N PRO A 408 -13.21 0.05 -10.44
CA PRO A 408 -12.97 -1.33 -9.99
C PRO A 408 -13.34 -2.39 -11.03
N VAL A 409 -14.15 -2.05 -12.04
CA VAL A 409 -14.60 -2.97 -13.11
C VAL A 409 -13.89 -2.74 -14.43
N SER A 410 -12.93 -1.82 -14.50
CA SER A 410 -12.11 -1.63 -15.71
C SER A 410 -11.36 -2.91 -16.07
N LEU A 411 -11.15 -3.12 -17.35
CA LEU A 411 -10.41 -4.31 -17.82
C LEU A 411 -9.01 -4.36 -17.20
N GLN A 412 -8.35 -3.21 -17.02
CA GLN A 412 -7.05 -3.13 -16.37
C GLN A 412 -7.11 -3.58 -14.90
N ALA A 413 -8.15 -3.18 -14.15
CA ALA A 413 -8.32 -3.60 -12.76
C ALA A 413 -8.57 -5.11 -12.64
N ILE A 414 -9.34 -5.68 -13.59
CA ILE A 414 -9.60 -7.12 -13.65
C ILE A 414 -8.32 -7.88 -13.99
N GLU A 415 -7.56 -7.44 -14.99
CA GLU A 415 -6.29 -8.06 -15.39
C GLU A 415 -5.28 -8.07 -14.21
N LEU A 416 -5.19 -6.98 -13.45
CA LEU A 416 -4.28 -6.91 -12.31
C LEU A 416 -4.70 -7.84 -11.15
N ARG A 417 -6.02 -8.05 -10.92
CA ARG A 417 -6.51 -9.08 -9.98
C ARG A 417 -6.16 -10.49 -10.46
N THR A 418 -6.36 -10.76 -11.74
CA THR A 418 -6.00 -12.06 -12.32
C THR A 418 -4.50 -12.30 -12.25
N THR A 419 -3.69 -11.29 -12.58
CA THR A 419 -2.22 -11.34 -12.45
C THR A 419 -1.79 -11.68 -11.02
N TRP A 420 -2.40 -11.04 -10.02
CA TRP A 420 -2.14 -11.35 -8.61
C TRP A 420 -2.47 -12.82 -8.30
N LYS A 421 -3.64 -13.29 -8.71
CA LYS A 421 -4.06 -14.67 -8.51
C LYS A 421 -3.10 -15.69 -9.13
N GLU A 422 -2.61 -15.42 -10.35
CA GLU A 422 -1.71 -16.33 -11.07
C GLU A 422 -0.37 -16.54 -10.37
N ILE A 423 0.03 -15.63 -9.50
CA ILE A 423 1.29 -15.70 -8.75
C ILE A 423 1.10 -15.98 -7.25
N SER A 424 -0.15 -15.92 -6.73
CA SER A 424 -0.45 -16.08 -5.29
C SER A 424 -0.45 -17.52 -4.76
#